data_d3911593111a5572ad9c0e4773fa9bbd
#
_entry.id   d3911593111a5572ad9c0e4773fa9bbd
#
_cell.length_a   1.000
_cell.length_b   1.000
_cell.length_c   1.000
_cell.angle_alpha   90.00
_cell.angle_beta   90.00
_cell.angle_gamma   90.00
#
_symmetry.space_group_name_H-M   'P 1'
#
loop_
_entity.id
_entity.type
_entity.pdbx_description
1 polymer ?
#
loop_
_entity_poly.entity_id
_entity_poly.type
_entity_poly.pdbx_seq_one_letter_code
_entity_poly.pdbx_strand_id
1 'polypeptide(L)'
;MNNIRNFSIIAHIDHGKSTLADRIIQLCGGLSDREMEAQVLDSMDIERERGITIKAQTAALQYKALNGEMYNLNLSDTPGHVDFSYEVSRSLSACEGALLVVDASQGVEAQTVANCYTAIELGVEVVPVLNKIDLPSADPANASHEIEEVIGIDATDAVQCSAKTGLGVRDILESLILKVPSPKGDPEAPLQALIIDSWFDNYVGVVMLVRIVNGTLRPKDKILFMATEAQHLVESVGVFTPKSLSRSELSAGQVGFIIAGIKELKAAKVGDTITAVARPAKTPLPGFKEVQPQVFAGLFPVEANQYDALRDSLEKLKLNDAALMYEPEVSQALGFGFRCGFLGLLHMEIVQERLEREFDMDLITTAPTVVYEVVMGDGTIISVDNPSKMPDPSKIEEIREPIVTVNLYMPQEYVGSVITLCTSKRGLQLDMNYHGRQVKLTYEMPMAEIVLDFFDRLKSTSRGYASMDYEFKEYRAADVVKVDMLINSEKVDALAIIVHRSNSHYRGRAVAAKMRELIPRQMFDVAIQAAIGANIISRENVKALRKNVLAKCYGGDISRKRKLLEKQKAGKKRMKQVGSVEIPQEAFLAILQVDEK
;
A
#
# COMPACT_ATOMS: atom_id res chain seq x y z
N MET A 1 -20.74 17.77 24.33
CA MET A 1 -20.01 17.78 23.05
C MET A 1 -18.96 18.89 22.95
N ASN A 2 -19.17 20.05 23.57
CA ASN A 2 -18.22 21.19 23.45
C ASN A 2 -16.76 20.86 23.81
N ASN A 3 -16.53 19.92 24.71
CA ASN A 3 -15.20 19.54 25.17
C ASN A 3 -14.68 18.25 24.47
N ILE A 4 -15.23 17.89 23.31
CA ILE A 4 -14.68 16.80 22.47
C ILE A 4 -13.91 17.43 21.32
N ARG A 5 -12.72 16.87 20.99
CA ARG A 5 -11.95 17.18 19.79
C ARG A 5 -11.52 15.88 19.13
N ASN A 6 -11.97 15.68 17.90
CA ASN A 6 -11.52 14.56 17.09
C ASN A 6 -10.52 15.09 16.07
N PHE A 7 -9.32 14.56 16.07
CA PHE A 7 -8.27 15.05 15.21
C PHE A 7 -7.36 13.93 14.75
N SER A 8 -6.76 14.14 13.60
CA SER A 8 -5.75 13.27 13.01
C SER A 8 -4.39 13.96 12.98
N ILE A 9 -3.33 13.17 12.85
CA ILE A 9 -1.99 13.67 12.55
C ILE A 9 -1.66 13.27 11.12
N ILE A 10 -1.44 14.28 10.27
CA ILE A 10 -1.00 14.11 8.89
C ILE A 10 0.42 14.61 8.73
N ALA A 11 1.28 13.83 8.09
CA ALA A 11 2.68 14.15 7.92
C ALA A 11 3.28 13.37 6.77
N HIS A 12 4.39 13.84 6.24
CA HIS A 12 5.26 13.02 5.40
C HIS A 12 5.98 11.94 6.24
N ILE A 13 6.48 10.89 5.58
CA ILE A 13 7.30 9.84 6.19
C ILE A 13 8.51 10.51 6.87
N ASP A 14 8.89 10.05 8.04
CA ASP A 14 10.00 10.56 8.84
C ASP A 14 9.86 12.01 9.38
N HIS A 15 8.75 12.72 9.18
CA HIS A 15 8.53 14.03 9.80
C HIS A 15 8.22 13.96 11.31
N GLY A 16 8.14 12.73 11.88
CA GLY A 16 7.99 12.50 13.31
C GLY A 16 6.56 12.37 13.81
N LYS A 17 5.64 11.95 12.93
CA LYS A 17 4.22 11.72 13.23
C LYS A 17 4.01 10.79 14.44
N SER A 18 4.51 9.55 14.38
CA SER A 18 4.33 8.55 15.45
C SER A 18 5.01 8.99 16.76
N THR A 19 6.17 9.65 16.67
CA THR A 19 6.85 10.23 17.83
C THR A 19 6.01 11.33 18.49
N LEU A 20 5.33 12.17 17.71
CA LEU A 20 4.44 13.21 18.24
C LEU A 20 3.20 12.57 18.87
N ALA A 21 2.61 11.55 18.24
CA ALA A 21 1.48 10.80 18.80
C ALA A 21 1.84 10.20 20.18
N ASP A 22 3.00 9.56 20.30
CA ASP A 22 3.52 9.03 21.57
C ASP A 22 3.62 10.11 22.66
N ARG A 23 4.14 11.30 22.31
CA ARG A 23 4.23 12.42 23.26
C ARG A 23 2.89 12.97 23.69
N ILE A 24 1.92 13.04 22.77
CA ILE A 24 0.56 13.44 23.11
C ILE A 24 -0.08 12.44 24.06
N ILE A 25 0.06 11.13 23.79
CA ILE A 25 -0.45 10.05 24.66
C ILE A 25 0.18 10.13 26.04
N GLN A 26 1.50 10.30 26.12
CA GLN A 26 2.23 10.44 27.38
C GLN A 26 1.76 11.68 28.17
N LEU A 27 1.65 12.83 27.52
CA LEU A 27 1.22 14.08 28.16
C LEU A 27 -0.21 14.01 28.72
N CYS A 28 -1.09 13.29 28.01
CA CYS A 28 -2.47 13.06 28.44
C CYS A 28 -2.64 11.92 29.45
N GLY A 29 -1.54 11.24 29.84
CA GLY A 29 -1.60 10.13 30.80
C GLY A 29 -2.31 8.87 30.27
N GLY A 30 -2.35 8.68 28.96
CA GLY A 30 -2.97 7.52 28.31
C GLY A 30 -2.29 6.19 28.66
N LEU A 31 -0.96 6.24 28.92
CA LEU A 31 -0.15 5.13 29.41
C LEU A 31 0.78 5.63 30.52
N SER A 32 1.14 4.74 31.46
CA SER A 32 2.18 5.03 32.43
C SER A 32 3.57 5.02 31.80
N ASP A 33 4.54 5.75 32.37
CA ASP A 33 5.93 5.80 31.86
C ASP A 33 6.58 4.41 31.71
N ARG A 34 6.12 3.40 32.45
CA ARG A 34 6.60 2.01 32.36
C ARG A 34 5.98 1.22 31.22
N GLU A 35 4.82 1.64 30.74
CA GLU A 35 4.08 1.02 29.63
C GLU A 35 4.34 1.72 28.29
N MET A 36 5.00 2.89 28.32
CA MET A 36 5.38 3.61 27.11
C MET A 36 6.50 2.86 26.38
N GLU A 37 6.17 2.39 25.19
CA GLU A 37 7.11 1.91 24.18
C GLU A 37 7.22 2.94 23.06
N ALA A 38 8.21 2.84 22.22
CA ALA A 38 8.26 3.67 21.01
C ALA A 38 7.18 3.21 20.03
N GLN A 39 6.51 4.17 19.38
CA GLN A 39 5.47 3.90 18.39
C GLN A 39 4.30 3.06 18.95
N VAL A 40 3.74 3.52 20.08
CA VAL A 40 2.67 2.82 20.80
C VAL A 40 1.43 2.54 19.94
N LEU A 41 1.11 3.40 18.97
CA LEU A 41 -0.01 3.23 18.05
C LEU A 41 0.34 2.34 16.86
N ASP A 42 1.62 2.16 16.52
CA ASP A 42 2.05 1.22 15.48
C ASP A 42 1.98 -0.22 16.03
N SER A 43 0.82 -0.84 15.92
CA SER A 43 0.52 -2.12 16.58
C SER A 43 1.09 -3.34 15.85
N MET A 44 1.41 -3.21 14.56
CA MET A 44 1.98 -4.28 13.75
C MET A 44 3.51 -4.26 13.83
N ASP A 45 4.13 -5.45 13.90
CA ASP A 45 5.58 -5.57 13.85
C ASP A 45 6.14 -4.99 12.55
N ILE A 46 5.43 -5.16 11.44
CA ILE A 46 5.78 -4.60 10.13
C ILE A 46 5.86 -3.06 10.16
N GLU A 47 4.95 -2.38 10.85
CA GLU A 47 4.95 -0.92 11.01
C GLU A 47 6.22 -0.46 11.72
N ARG A 48 6.57 -1.14 12.82
CA ARG A 48 7.76 -0.83 13.62
C ARG A 48 9.07 -1.11 12.88
N GLU A 49 9.14 -2.23 12.15
CA GLU A 49 10.31 -2.61 11.37
C GLU A 49 10.57 -1.66 10.20
N ARG A 50 9.50 -1.25 9.50
CA ARG A 50 9.58 -0.35 8.35
C ARG A 50 9.58 1.14 8.73
N GLY A 51 9.25 1.47 9.99
CA GLY A 51 9.14 2.86 10.46
C GLY A 51 7.99 3.65 9.83
N ILE A 52 6.94 2.97 9.35
CA ILE A 52 5.78 3.60 8.70
C ILE A 52 4.49 3.13 9.36
N THR A 53 3.52 4.01 9.51
CA THR A 53 2.16 3.64 9.88
C THR A 53 1.45 3.11 8.63
N ILE A 54 0.90 1.90 8.73
CA ILE A 54 0.17 1.22 7.66
C ILE A 54 -1.33 1.40 7.89
N LYS A 55 -1.76 1.20 9.14
CA LYS A 55 -3.15 1.24 9.52
C LYS A 55 -3.44 2.35 10.53
N ALA A 56 -4.53 3.06 10.29
CA ALA A 56 -4.98 4.09 11.22
C ALA A 56 -5.37 3.49 12.57
N GLN A 57 -4.81 4.03 13.64
CA GLN A 57 -5.12 3.68 15.02
C GLN A 57 -5.76 4.86 15.75
N THR A 58 -6.62 4.59 16.72
CA THR A 58 -7.29 5.64 17.48
C THR A 58 -6.97 5.56 18.97
N ALA A 59 -6.81 6.73 19.60
CA ALA A 59 -6.64 6.83 21.04
C ALA A 59 -7.56 7.91 21.63
N ALA A 60 -8.43 7.51 22.56
CA ALA A 60 -9.26 8.41 23.33
C ALA A 60 -8.50 8.86 24.59
N LEU A 61 -8.21 10.14 24.68
CA LEU A 61 -7.35 10.73 25.69
C LEU A 61 -8.12 11.79 26.48
N GLN A 62 -7.70 12.05 27.72
CA GLN A 62 -8.23 13.16 28.52
C GLN A 62 -7.14 14.19 28.76
N TYR A 63 -7.43 15.44 28.49
CA TYR A 63 -6.50 16.54 28.64
C TYR A 63 -7.11 17.68 29.45
N LYS A 64 -6.39 18.11 30.48
CA LYS A 64 -6.75 19.30 31.26
C LYS A 64 -6.08 20.52 30.65
N ALA A 65 -6.89 21.36 29.97
CA ALA A 65 -6.41 22.54 29.29
C ALA A 65 -6.04 23.67 30.28
N LEU A 66 -5.35 24.69 29.75
CA LEU A 66 -4.94 25.86 30.54
C LEU A 66 -6.15 26.68 31.06
N ASN A 67 -7.30 26.62 30.37
CA ASN A 67 -8.55 27.22 30.86
C ASN A 67 -9.17 26.48 32.06
N GLY A 68 -8.58 25.37 32.50
CA GLY A 68 -9.02 24.54 33.62
C GLY A 68 -10.07 23.48 33.28
N GLU A 69 -10.59 23.45 32.03
CA GLU A 69 -11.58 22.49 31.57
C GLU A 69 -10.92 21.17 31.15
N MET A 70 -11.70 20.08 31.29
CA MET A 70 -11.30 18.75 30.80
C MET A 70 -11.82 18.53 29.39
N TYR A 71 -10.93 18.19 28.48
CA TYR A 71 -11.25 17.84 27.10
C TYR A 71 -11.07 16.34 26.85
N ASN A 72 -11.98 15.78 26.06
CA ASN A 72 -11.85 14.44 25.50
C ASN A 72 -11.26 14.59 24.11
N LEU A 73 -10.03 14.12 23.93
CA LEU A 73 -9.28 14.18 22.69
C LEU A 73 -9.31 12.79 22.05
N ASN A 74 -9.88 12.67 20.86
CA ASN A 74 -9.82 11.44 20.08
C ASN A 74 -8.77 11.64 18.98
N LEU A 75 -7.58 11.10 19.22
CA LEU A 75 -6.48 11.08 18.26
C LEU A 75 -6.68 9.93 17.28
N SER A 76 -6.58 10.21 15.99
CA SER A 76 -6.49 9.21 14.92
C SER A 76 -5.12 9.33 14.26
N ASP A 77 -4.25 8.34 14.46
CA ASP A 77 -2.96 8.28 13.77
C ASP A 77 -3.17 7.69 12.37
N THR A 78 -2.69 8.38 11.32
CA THR A 78 -2.95 8.04 9.93
C THR A 78 -1.68 7.63 9.20
N PRO A 79 -1.76 6.76 8.19
CA PRO A 79 -0.63 6.49 7.30
C PRO A 79 -0.09 7.75 6.63
N GLY A 80 1.20 7.78 6.31
CA GLY A 80 1.82 8.87 5.56
C GLY A 80 2.05 8.58 4.08
N HIS A 81 1.96 7.33 3.63
CA HIS A 81 2.33 6.92 2.27
C HIS A 81 1.15 7.01 1.29
N VAL A 82 1.45 7.35 0.03
CA VAL A 82 0.44 7.53 -1.04
C VAL A 82 -0.43 6.28 -1.26
N ASP A 83 0.14 5.08 -1.17
CA ASP A 83 -0.60 3.82 -1.31
C ASP A 83 -1.70 3.63 -0.26
N PHE A 84 -1.67 4.39 0.83
CA PHE A 84 -2.66 4.35 1.91
C PHE A 84 -3.50 5.62 2.00
N SER A 85 -3.55 6.42 0.94
CA SER A 85 -4.33 7.69 0.90
C SER A 85 -5.81 7.48 1.23
N TYR A 86 -6.37 6.32 0.90
CA TYR A 86 -7.74 5.98 1.25
C TYR A 86 -7.95 5.80 2.78
N GLU A 87 -6.95 5.24 3.51
CA GLU A 87 -6.97 5.15 4.97
C GLU A 87 -6.91 6.55 5.61
N VAL A 88 -6.10 7.44 5.02
CA VAL A 88 -6.04 8.86 5.43
C VAL A 88 -7.41 9.51 5.27
N SER A 89 -8.04 9.38 4.11
CA SER A 89 -9.37 9.95 3.82
C SER A 89 -10.44 9.44 4.80
N ARG A 90 -10.44 8.14 5.12
CA ARG A 90 -11.38 7.54 6.08
C ARG A 90 -11.18 8.06 7.49
N SER A 91 -9.94 8.13 7.95
CA SER A 91 -9.61 8.62 9.28
C SER A 91 -9.95 10.10 9.43
N LEU A 92 -9.65 10.92 8.43
CA LEU A 92 -10.01 12.33 8.38
C LEU A 92 -11.52 12.54 8.39
N SER A 93 -12.30 11.68 7.75
CA SER A 93 -13.78 11.74 7.77
C SER A 93 -14.39 11.54 9.16
N ALA A 94 -13.61 11.00 10.11
CA ALA A 94 -14.00 10.87 11.51
C ALA A 94 -13.57 12.07 12.37
N CYS A 95 -12.85 13.03 11.81
CA CYS A 95 -12.22 14.13 12.52
C CYS A 95 -12.78 15.48 12.11
N GLU A 96 -12.73 16.43 13.02
CA GLU A 96 -12.98 17.85 12.76
C GLU A 96 -11.68 18.64 12.58
N GLY A 97 -10.52 18.08 12.96
CA GLY A 97 -9.22 18.73 12.83
C GLY A 97 -8.11 17.79 12.39
N ALA A 98 -7.04 18.38 11.84
CA ALA A 98 -5.82 17.68 11.50
C ALA A 98 -4.59 18.51 11.90
N LEU A 99 -3.63 17.88 12.57
CA LEU A 99 -2.30 18.44 12.80
C LEU A 99 -1.44 18.17 11.58
N LEU A 100 -1.06 19.20 10.84
CA LEU A 100 -0.14 19.10 9.70
C LEU A 100 1.28 19.22 10.21
N VAL A 101 1.98 18.11 10.35
CA VAL A 101 3.33 18.07 10.90
C VAL A 101 4.36 18.15 9.79
N VAL A 102 5.17 19.20 9.82
CA VAL A 102 6.24 19.46 8.86
C VAL A 102 7.57 19.46 9.59
N ASP A 103 8.57 18.74 9.07
CA ASP A 103 9.94 18.80 9.56
C ASP A 103 10.55 20.16 9.21
N ALA A 104 10.90 20.94 10.22
CA ALA A 104 11.49 22.29 10.02
C ALA A 104 12.85 22.28 9.32
N SER A 105 13.49 21.11 9.16
CA SER A 105 14.76 20.97 8.45
C SER A 105 14.62 20.54 6.98
N GLN A 106 13.48 19.88 6.63
CA GLN A 106 13.22 19.38 5.27
C GLN A 106 12.20 20.23 4.52
N GLY A 107 11.25 20.86 5.25
CA GLY A 107 10.18 21.66 4.65
C GLY A 107 9.00 20.81 4.15
N VAL A 108 8.28 21.36 3.16
CA VAL A 108 7.08 20.75 2.58
C VAL A 108 7.45 19.69 1.55
N GLU A 109 6.85 18.51 1.66
CA GLU A 109 7.05 17.39 0.75
C GLU A 109 5.73 16.92 0.11
N ALA A 110 5.80 16.05 -0.92
CA ALA A 110 4.65 15.65 -1.73
C ALA A 110 3.45 15.15 -0.90
N GLN A 111 3.69 14.26 0.04
CA GLN A 111 2.63 13.68 0.88
C GLN A 111 2.05 14.69 1.87
N THR A 112 2.85 15.69 2.30
CA THR A 112 2.35 16.81 3.09
C THR A 112 1.26 17.56 2.34
N VAL A 113 1.52 17.86 1.06
CA VAL A 113 0.58 18.56 0.17
C VAL A 113 -0.68 17.73 -0.08
N ALA A 114 -0.50 16.48 -0.53
CA ALA A 114 -1.61 15.59 -0.87
C ALA A 114 -2.55 15.33 0.31
N ASN A 115 -1.99 15.03 1.48
CA ASN A 115 -2.78 14.78 2.69
C ASN A 115 -3.49 16.04 3.20
N CYS A 116 -2.85 17.21 3.06
CA CYS A 116 -3.46 18.48 3.42
C CYS A 116 -4.64 18.83 2.51
N TYR A 117 -4.52 18.66 1.20
CA TYR A 117 -5.65 18.86 0.28
C TYR A 117 -6.81 17.90 0.55
N THR A 118 -6.51 16.63 0.86
CA THR A 118 -7.54 15.67 1.29
C THR A 118 -8.28 16.16 2.54
N ALA A 119 -7.57 16.72 3.53
CA ALA A 119 -8.20 17.29 4.72
C ALA A 119 -9.08 18.51 4.39
N ILE A 120 -8.61 19.42 3.53
CA ILE A 120 -9.36 20.61 3.10
C ILE A 120 -10.63 20.21 2.32
N GLU A 121 -10.55 19.25 1.39
CA GLU A 121 -11.70 18.74 0.63
C GLU A 121 -12.78 18.13 1.52
N LEU A 122 -12.38 17.50 2.62
CA LEU A 122 -13.28 16.94 3.63
C LEU A 122 -13.81 18.00 4.62
N GLY A 123 -13.36 19.26 4.52
CA GLY A 123 -13.76 20.34 5.41
C GLY A 123 -13.18 20.22 6.83
N VAL A 124 -12.04 19.55 6.96
CA VAL A 124 -11.31 19.38 8.23
C VAL A 124 -10.42 20.60 8.47
N GLU A 125 -10.44 21.15 9.69
CA GLU A 125 -9.58 22.27 10.07
C GLU A 125 -8.13 21.84 10.20
N VAL A 126 -7.22 22.49 9.49
CA VAL A 126 -5.80 22.12 9.47
C VAL A 126 -4.99 23.04 10.38
N VAL A 127 -4.27 22.47 11.33
CA VAL A 127 -3.39 23.18 12.26
C VAL A 127 -1.94 22.86 11.93
N PRO A 128 -1.15 23.80 11.37
CA PRO A 128 0.25 23.57 11.03
C PRO A 128 1.13 23.48 12.28
N VAL A 129 2.05 22.50 12.26
CA VAL A 129 3.02 22.20 13.31
C VAL A 129 4.39 22.02 12.71
N LEU A 130 5.38 22.76 13.19
CA LEU A 130 6.78 22.67 12.76
C LEU A 130 7.55 21.81 13.77
N ASN A 131 7.89 20.61 13.35
CA ASN A 131 8.59 19.65 14.21
C ASN A 131 10.11 19.66 13.98
N LYS A 132 10.83 18.99 14.88
CA LYS A 132 12.29 18.82 14.88
C LYS A 132 13.07 20.15 14.99
N ILE A 133 12.51 21.14 15.69
CA ILE A 133 13.21 22.43 15.92
C ILE A 133 14.47 22.30 16.77
N ASP A 134 14.71 21.13 17.36
CA ASP A 134 15.94 20.78 18.08
C ASP A 134 17.13 20.50 17.15
N LEU A 135 16.90 20.32 15.86
CA LEU A 135 17.98 20.07 14.89
C LEU A 135 18.71 21.36 14.51
N PRO A 136 20.06 21.34 14.40
CA PRO A 136 20.84 22.49 13.96
C PRO A 136 20.48 23.00 12.55
N SER A 137 19.91 22.14 11.71
CA SER A 137 19.47 22.44 10.34
C SER A 137 18.04 22.97 10.27
N ALA A 138 17.32 23.04 11.40
CA ALA A 138 15.93 23.50 11.41
C ALA A 138 15.84 24.97 11.01
N ASP A 139 14.92 25.27 10.08
CA ASP A 139 14.60 26.62 9.61
C ASP A 139 13.07 26.82 9.65
N PRO A 140 12.49 27.08 10.85
CA PRO A 140 11.04 27.22 11.01
C PRO A 140 10.44 28.34 10.16
N ALA A 141 11.18 29.42 9.93
CA ALA A 141 10.68 30.54 9.14
C ALA A 141 10.50 30.15 7.67
N ASN A 142 11.49 29.45 7.11
CA ASN A 142 11.42 28.95 5.74
C ASN A 142 10.33 27.88 5.60
N ALA A 143 10.19 26.95 6.56
CA ALA A 143 9.17 25.92 6.54
C ALA A 143 7.75 26.51 6.62
N SER A 144 7.52 27.56 7.44
CA SER A 144 6.24 28.29 7.44
C SER A 144 5.94 28.93 6.09
N HIS A 145 6.93 29.58 5.49
CA HIS A 145 6.78 30.21 4.18
C HIS A 145 6.46 29.18 3.07
N GLU A 146 7.11 28.01 3.09
CA GLU A 146 6.79 26.93 2.16
C GLU A 146 5.35 26.41 2.34
N ILE A 147 4.84 26.29 3.57
CA ILE A 147 3.45 25.90 3.83
C ILE A 147 2.49 26.90 3.19
N GLU A 148 2.75 28.21 3.34
CA GLU A 148 1.94 29.27 2.76
C GLU A 148 2.00 29.31 1.23
N GLU A 149 3.20 29.18 0.64
CA GLU A 149 3.39 29.25 -0.82
C GLU A 149 2.92 27.98 -1.55
N VAL A 150 3.22 26.81 -1.00
CA VAL A 150 2.99 25.52 -1.70
C VAL A 150 1.58 24.99 -1.44
N ILE A 151 1.09 25.12 -0.20
CA ILE A 151 -0.20 24.56 0.21
C ILE A 151 -1.29 25.63 0.19
N GLY A 152 -0.94 26.89 0.51
CA GLY A 152 -1.87 28.01 0.53
C GLY A 152 -2.66 28.16 1.84
N ILE A 153 -2.19 27.59 2.95
CA ILE A 153 -2.76 27.75 4.28
C ILE A 153 -1.91 28.71 5.13
N ASP A 154 -2.55 29.47 6.02
CA ASP A 154 -1.85 30.37 6.93
C ASP A 154 -1.00 29.57 7.94
N ALA A 155 0.30 29.80 7.95
CA ALA A 155 1.27 29.19 8.86
C ALA A 155 1.96 30.21 9.78
N THR A 156 1.47 31.46 9.83
CA THR A 156 2.03 32.53 10.68
C THR A 156 2.07 32.11 12.15
N ASP A 157 1.01 31.44 12.63
CA ASP A 157 0.86 30.93 13.99
C ASP A 157 1.17 29.43 14.10
N ALA A 158 2.02 28.89 13.22
CA ALA A 158 2.41 27.47 13.27
C ALA A 158 3.14 27.16 14.58
N VAL A 159 2.69 26.11 15.27
CA VAL A 159 3.28 25.73 16.56
C VAL A 159 4.62 25.04 16.33
N GLN A 160 5.67 25.57 16.95
CA GLN A 160 7.01 25.00 16.89
C GLN A 160 7.21 23.94 17.98
N CYS A 161 7.67 22.75 17.64
CA CYS A 161 7.87 21.65 18.58
C CYS A 161 9.09 20.79 18.28
N SER A 162 9.46 20.00 19.25
CA SER A 162 10.32 18.84 19.11
C SER A 162 9.62 17.64 19.76
N ALA A 163 9.07 16.75 18.96
CA ALA A 163 8.46 15.52 19.44
C ALA A 163 9.49 14.66 20.20
N LYS A 164 10.77 14.70 19.80
CA LYS A 164 11.86 13.98 20.45
C LYS A 164 12.08 14.46 21.89
N THR A 165 12.10 15.76 22.14
CA THR A 165 12.38 16.33 23.46
C THR A 165 11.11 16.62 24.27
N GLY A 166 9.94 16.67 23.64
CA GLY A 166 8.67 17.05 24.24
C GLY A 166 8.40 18.55 24.26
N LEU A 167 9.32 19.37 23.74
CA LEU A 167 9.17 20.83 23.67
C LEU A 167 8.00 21.19 22.76
N GLY A 168 7.13 22.15 23.20
CA GLY A 168 6.01 22.68 22.42
C GLY A 168 4.80 21.74 22.29
N VAL A 169 4.84 20.50 22.79
CA VAL A 169 3.73 19.52 22.64
C VAL A 169 2.46 20.01 23.36
N ARG A 170 2.60 20.68 24.50
CA ARG A 170 1.47 21.27 25.22
C ARG A 170 0.84 22.40 24.42
N ASP A 171 1.66 23.22 23.77
CA ASP A 171 1.19 24.35 22.96
C ASP A 171 0.42 23.85 21.73
N ILE A 172 0.79 22.69 21.19
CA ILE A 172 0.02 22.01 20.11
C ILE A 172 -1.38 21.68 20.61
N LEU A 173 -1.53 21.09 21.80
CA LEU A 173 -2.85 20.73 22.35
C LEU A 173 -3.71 21.96 22.65
N GLU A 174 -3.13 23.03 23.17
CA GLU A 174 -3.85 24.28 23.39
C GLU A 174 -4.31 24.92 22.05
N SER A 175 -3.42 24.95 21.04
CA SER A 175 -3.76 25.43 19.70
C SER A 175 -4.87 24.58 19.06
N LEU A 176 -4.78 23.24 19.20
CA LEU A 176 -5.80 22.31 18.71
C LEU A 176 -7.17 22.58 19.36
N ILE A 177 -7.23 22.75 20.68
CA ILE A 177 -8.48 23.04 21.40
C ILE A 177 -9.10 24.37 20.94
N LEU A 178 -8.25 25.36 20.64
CA LEU A 178 -8.68 26.68 20.22
C LEU A 178 -9.19 26.72 18.76
N LYS A 179 -8.45 26.07 17.84
CA LYS A 179 -8.70 26.14 16.39
C LYS A 179 -9.68 25.08 15.90
N VAL A 180 -9.61 23.85 16.41
CA VAL A 180 -10.47 22.76 15.96
C VAL A 180 -11.86 22.86 16.56
N PRO A 181 -12.93 22.84 15.74
CA PRO A 181 -14.29 22.92 16.25
C PRO A 181 -14.70 21.64 17.01
N SER A 182 -15.69 21.77 17.87
CA SER A 182 -16.33 20.61 18.49
C SER A 182 -17.16 19.84 17.47
N PRO A 183 -17.34 18.52 17.64
CA PRO A 183 -18.17 17.72 16.76
C PRO A 183 -19.63 18.20 16.76
N LYS A 184 -20.26 18.11 15.58
CA LYS A 184 -21.69 18.38 15.40
C LYS A 184 -22.47 17.07 15.60
N GLY A 185 -23.72 17.17 16.04
CA GLY A 185 -24.63 16.03 16.22
C GLY A 185 -25.59 16.24 17.39
N ASP A 186 -26.60 15.37 17.48
CA ASP A 186 -27.61 15.39 18.53
C ASP A 186 -27.68 14.04 19.23
N PRO A 187 -27.35 13.92 20.52
CA PRO A 187 -27.42 12.68 21.28
C PRO A 187 -28.84 12.08 21.38
N GLU A 188 -29.88 12.90 21.25
CA GLU A 188 -31.29 12.49 21.34
C GLU A 188 -31.89 12.11 19.98
N ALA A 189 -31.20 12.36 18.88
CA ALA A 189 -31.63 11.98 17.54
C ALA A 189 -31.59 10.45 17.34
N PRO A 190 -32.21 9.90 16.27
CA PRO A 190 -32.02 8.51 15.88
C PRO A 190 -30.52 8.19 15.66
N LEU A 191 -30.10 7.01 16.10
CA LEU A 191 -28.71 6.59 15.98
C LEU A 191 -28.24 6.59 14.52
N GLN A 192 -27.14 7.26 14.27
CA GLN A 192 -26.36 7.17 13.04
C GLN A 192 -24.89 7.04 13.41
N ALA A 193 -24.31 5.87 13.19
CA ALA A 193 -22.89 5.61 13.40
C ALA A 193 -22.26 5.15 12.08
N LEU A 194 -21.16 5.80 11.70
CA LEU A 194 -20.39 5.46 10.50
C LEU A 194 -19.32 4.43 10.87
N ILE A 195 -19.26 3.32 10.15
CA ILE A 195 -18.17 2.35 10.29
C ILE A 195 -16.95 2.90 9.58
N ILE A 196 -15.93 3.27 10.36
CA ILE A 196 -14.66 3.79 9.84
C ILE A 196 -13.74 2.63 9.45
N ASP A 197 -13.71 1.60 10.29
CA ASP A 197 -12.85 0.44 10.13
C ASP A 197 -13.48 -0.80 10.76
N SER A 198 -13.05 -1.99 10.33
CA SER A 198 -13.48 -3.25 10.94
C SER A 198 -12.40 -4.32 10.78
N TRP A 199 -12.29 -5.20 11.77
CA TRP A 199 -11.36 -6.34 11.73
C TRP A 199 -11.96 -7.55 12.43
N PHE A 200 -11.41 -8.70 12.15
CA PHE A 200 -11.81 -9.94 12.76
C PHE A 200 -10.90 -10.28 13.95
N ASP A 201 -11.52 -10.49 15.10
CA ASP A 201 -10.88 -11.00 16.29
C ASP A 201 -11.36 -12.45 16.54
N ASN A 202 -10.43 -13.37 16.80
CA ASN A 202 -10.74 -14.79 16.93
C ASN A 202 -11.63 -15.12 18.14
N TYR A 203 -11.71 -14.22 19.14
CA TYR A 203 -12.47 -14.44 20.38
C TYR A 203 -13.85 -13.78 20.36
N VAL A 204 -13.94 -12.58 19.81
CA VAL A 204 -15.16 -11.75 19.87
C VAL A 204 -15.83 -11.57 18.50
N GLY A 205 -15.25 -12.10 17.43
CA GLY A 205 -15.75 -11.94 16.07
C GLY A 205 -15.38 -10.58 15.48
N VAL A 206 -16.27 -9.99 14.68
CA VAL A 206 -16.01 -8.70 14.04
C VAL A 206 -16.07 -7.56 15.06
N VAL A 207 -14.99 -6.80 15.15
CA VAL A 207 -14.88 -5.54 15.89
C VAL A 207 -15.00 -4.39 14.89
N MET A 208 -15.87 -3.45 15.14
CA MET A 208 -16.09 -2.28 14.28
C MET A 208 -15.65 -1.01 14.99
N LEU A 209 -14.79 -0.23 14.38
CA LEU A 209 -14.48 1.14 14.79
C LEU A 209 -15.51 2.08 14.17
N VAL A 210 -16.19 2.86 14.99
CA VAL A 210 -17.28 3.71 14.55
C VAL A 210 -17.14 5.15 15.03
N ARG A 211 -17.65 6.08 14.21
CA ARG A 211 -17.93 7.44 14.60
C ARG A 211 -19.43 7.59 14.84
N ILE A 212 -19.84 7.91 16.07
CA ILE A 212 -21.22 8.26 16.37
C ILE A 212 -21.48 9.69 15.91
N VAL A 213 -22.30 9.86 14.88
CA VAL A 213 -22.69 11.16 14.35
C VAL A 213 -23.90 11.70 15.11
N ASN A 214 -24.94 10.87 15.24
CA ASN A 214 -26.15 11.20 15.98
C ASN A 214 -26.57 10.04 16.89
N GLY A 215 -27.31 10.35 17.94
CA GLY A 215 -27.86 9.38 18.87
C GLY A 215 -26.87 8.87 19.91
N THR A 216 -27.30 7.84 20.62
CA THR A 216 -26.50 7.15 21.64
C THR A 216 -26.68 5.66 21.49
N LEU A 217 -25.58 4.89 21.64
CA LEU A 217 -25.54 3.43 21.52
C LEU A 217 -25.10 2.82 22.84
N ARG A 218 -25.79 1.75 23.26
CA ARG A 218 -25.52 1.01 24.51
C ARG A 218 -25.38 -0.48 24.26
N PRO A 219 -24.69 -1.22 25.12
CA PRO A 219 -24.76 -2.66 25.14
C PRO A 219 -26.23 -3.14 25.26
N LYS A 220 -26.57 -4.21 24.55
CA LYS A 220 -27.91 -4.81 24.40
C LYS A 220 -28.85 -4.03 23.46
N ASP A 221 -28.45 -2.93 22.86
CA ASP A 221 -29.22 -2.32 21.78
C ASP A 221 -29.22 -3.24 20.54
N LYS A 222 -30.36 -3.30 19.84
CA LYS A 222 -30.43 -3.95 18.53
C LYS A 222 -30.09 -2.95 17.45
N ILE A 223 -29.07 -3.24 16.70
CA ILE A 223 -28.58 -2.41 15.59
C ILE A 223 -28.98 -3.01 14.24
N LEU A 224 -29.10 -2.14 13.25
CA LEU A 224 -29.36 -2.43 11.84
C LEU A 224 -28.27 -1.80 11.00
N PHE A 225 -27.63 -2.57 10.13
CA PHE A 225 -26.76 -2.10 9.08
C PHE A 225 -27.59 -1.63 7.90
N MET A 226 -27.45 -0.38 7.48
CA MET A 226 -28.36 0.20 6.48
C MET A 226 -28.11 -0.31 5.06
N ALA A 227 -26.89 -0.73 4.72
CA ALA A 227 -26.55 -1.26 3.40
C ALA A 227 -26.89 -2.75 3.25
N THR A 228 -26.70 -3.56 4.29
CA THR A 228 -26.90 -5.01 4.25
C THR A 228 -28.23 -5.45 4.85
N GLU A 229 -28.97 -4.55 5.52
CA GLU A 229 -30.21 -4.80 6.27
C GLU A 229 -30.04 -5.88 7.38
N ALA A 230 -28.80 -6.24 7.70
CA ALA A 230 -28.50 -7.21 8.76
C ALA A 230 -28.74 -6.58 10.14
N GLN A 231 -29.30 -7.39 11.06
CA GLN A 231 -29.58 -6.96 12.43
C GLN A 231 -28.75 -7.75 13.42
N HIS A 232 -28.14 -7.06 14.38
CA HIS A 232 -27.32 -7.67 15.42
C HIS A 232 -27.61 -7.05 16.79
N LEU A 233 -27.28 -7.81 17.85
CA LEU A 233 -27.36 -7.33 19.22
C LEU A 233 -25.96 -6.85 19.65
N VAL A 234 -25.88 -5.63 20.15
CA VAL A 234 -24.62 -5.08 20.68
C VAL A 234 -24.26 -5.80 21.98
N GLU A 235 -23.09 -6.44 22.00
CA GLU A 235 -22.57 -7.10 23.19
C GLU A 235 -21.77 -6.11 24.05
N SER A 236 -20.91 -5.33 23.41
CA SER A 236 -20.02 -4.38 24.07
C SER A 236 -19.77 -3.15 23.21
N VAL A 237 -19.59 -2.00 23.87
CA VAL A 237 -19.10 -0.76 23.30
C VAL A 237 -17.94 -0.22 24.13
N GLY A 238 -17.04 0.51 23.53
CA GLY A 238 -15.89 1.08 24.25
C GLY A 238 -15.03 1.98 23.39
N VAL A 239 -13.89 2.37 23.96
CA VAL A 239 -12.87 3.23 23.31
C VAL A 239 -11.50 2.60 23.45
N PHE A 240 -10.55 2.99 22.60
CA PHE A 240 -9.13 2.62 22.74
C PHE A 240 -8.37 3.74 23.45
N THR A 241 -7.57 3.41 24.49
CA THR A 241 -6.84 4.37 25.33
C THR A 241 -5.36 4.06 25.58
N PRO A 242 -4.51 3.68 24.65
CA PRO A 242 -4.51 2.81 23.48
C PRO A 242 -5.10 1.40 23.69
N LYS A 243 -5.15 0.91 24.95
CA LYS A 243 -5.80 -0.38 25.27
C LYS A 243 -7.32 -0.23 25.17
N SER A 244 -8.01 -1.30 24.84
CA SER A 244 -9.47 -1.33 24.80
C SER A 244 -10.06 -1.08 26.20
N LEU A 245 -10.99 -0.13 26.29
CA LEU A 245 -11.70 0.20 27.52
C LEU A 245 -13.20 0.18 27.25
N SER A 246 -13.91 -0.78 27.84
CA SER A 246 -15.38 -0.86 27.73
C SER A 246 -16.05 0.35 28.38
N ARG A 247 -17.14 0.80 27.77
CA ARG A 247 -17.98 1.92 28.22
C ARG A 247 -19.40 1.48 28.38
N SER A 248 -20.17 2.24 29.17
CA SER A 248 -21.61 2.03 29.32
C SER A 248 -22.41 2.46 28.09
N GLU A 249 -21.87 3.43 27.34
CA GLU A 249 -22.47 3.98 26.14
C GLU A 249 -21.45 4.69 25.26
N LEU A 250 -21.77 4.86 23.98
CA LEU A 250 -21.15 5.80 23.05
C LEU A 250 -22.20 6.79 22.57
N SER A 251 -21.90 8.07 22.63
CA SER A 251 -22.82 9.15 22.28
C SER A 251 -22.32 9.99 21.10
N ALA A 252 -23.21 10.78 20.52
CA ALA A 252 -22.89 11.69 19.41
C ALA A 252 -21.58 12.46 19.64
N GLY A 253 -20.75 12.48 18.61
CA GLY A 253 -19.43 13.12 18.64
C GLY A 253 -18.29 12.19 19.04
N GLN A 254 -18.54 10.99 19.56
CA GLN A 254 -17.49 10.07 20.01
C GLN A 254 -17.06 9.10 18.92
N VAL A 255 -15.78 8.69 18.98
CA VAL A 255 -15.21 7.58 18.23
C VAL A 255 -14.97 6.43 19.20
N GLY A 256 -15.36 5.22 18.82
CA GLY A 256 -15.21 4.05 19.66
C GLY A 256 -15.44 2.75 18.93
N PHE A 257 -15.37 1.62 19.63
CA PHE A 257 -15.59 0.32 19.04
C PHE A 257 -16.94 -0.29 19.44
N ILE A 258 -17.46 -1.14 18.57
CA ILE A 258 -18.67 -1.96 18.77
C ILE A 258 -18.30 -3.43 18.54
N ILE A 259 -18.77 -4.30 19.46
CA ILE A 259 -18.75 -5.74 19.33
C ILE A 259 -20.21 -6.22 19.36
N ALA A 260 -20.61 -7.01 18.37
CA ALA A 260 -22.01 -7.47 18.22
C ALA A 260 -22.10 -8.96 17.83
N GLY A 261 -21.10 -9.77 18.17
CA GLY A 261 -21.08 -11.21 17.91
C GLY A 261 -21.20 -11.61 16.44
N ILE A 262 -20.75 -10.73 15.53
CA ILE A 262 -20.84 -10.94 14.08
C ILE A 262 -19.77 -11.93 13.66
N LYS A 263 -20.19 -13.02 13.02
CA LYS A 263 -19.29 -14.05 12.47
C LYS A 263 -19.16 -13.96 10.95
N GLU A 264 -20.15 -13.37 10.29
CA GLU A 264 -20.16 -13.19 8.84
C GLU A 264 -19.40 -11.91 8.47
N LEU A 265 -18.24 -12.07 7.85
CA LEU A 265 -17.34 -10.97 7.50
C LEU A 265 -17.99 -9.91 6.59
N LYS A 266 -18.92 -10.31 5.74
CA LYS A 266 -19.62 -9.42 4.78
C LYS A 266 -20.69 -8.54 5.43
N ALA A 267 -21.08 -8.78 6.67
CA ALA A 267 -22.16 -8.04 7.33
C ALA A 267 -21.75 -6.63 7.77
N ALA A 268 -20.47 -6.40 8.09
CA ALA A 268 -19.96 -5.13 8.62
C ALA A 268 -19.02 -4.44 7.61
N LYS A 269 -19.60 -3.95 6.52
CA LYS A 269 -18.82 -3.24 5.46
C LYS A 269 -18.39 -1.87 5.98
N VAL A 270 -17.12 -1.53 5.81
CA VAL A 270 -16.60 -0.19 6.09
C VAL A 270 -17.31 0.86 5.22
N GLY A 271 -17.66 2.00 5.82
CA GLY A 271 -18.48 3.04 5.17
C GLY A 271 -20.00 2.83 5.30
N ASP A 272 -20.45 1.70 5.85
CA ASP A 272 -21.88 1.51 6.13
C ASP A 272 -22.32 2.32 7.36
N THR A 273 -23.61 2.60 7.41
CA THR A 273 -24.27 3.28 8.52
C THR A 273 -24.96 2.29 9.43
N ILE A 274 -24.65 2.36 10.71
CA ILE A 274 -25.36 1.62 11.76
C ILE A 274 -26.45 2.52 12.33
N THR A 275 -27.66 1.98 12.45
CA THR A 275 -28.79 2.62 13.13
C THR A 275 -29.44 1.69 14.16
N ALA A 276 -30.31 2.22 15.03
CA ALA A 276 -31.04 1.43 16.00
C ALA A 276 -32.32 0.85 15.38
N VAL A 277 -32.59 -0.44 15.57
CA VAL A 277 -33.80 -1.10 15.06
C VAL A 277 -35.08 -0.47 15.65
N ALA A 278 -35.05 -0.08 16.92
CA ALA A 278 -36.21 0.52 17.60
C ALA A 278 -36.61 1.90 17.07
N ARG A 279 -35.63 2.67 16.59
CA ARG A 279 -35.80 4.05 16.04
C ARG A 279 -34.81 4.28 14.92
N PRO A 280 -35.06 3.71 13.73
CA PRO A 280 -34.10 3.78 12.63
C PRO A 280 -33.99 5.19 12.06
N ALA A 281 -32.79 5.57 11.67
CA ALA A 281 -32.54 6.78 10.89
C ALA A 281 -33.14 6.63 9.48
N LYS A 282 -33.60 7.73 8.89
CA LYS A 282 -34.24 7.71 7.56
C LYS A 282 -33.24 7.64 6.41
N THR A 283 -32.07 8.19 6.60
CA THR A 283 -31.02 8.29 5.55
C THR A 283 -29.70 7.76 6.06
N PRO A 284 -28.94 7.02 5.25
CA PRO A 284 -27.58 6.64 5.61
C PRO A 284 -26.67 7.88 5.61
N LEU A 285 -25.55 7.77 6.32
CA LEU A 285 -24.45 8.73 6.23
C LEU A 285 -23.76 8.57 4.88
N PRO A 286 -23.08 9.62 4.37
CA PRO A 286 -22.20 9.48 3.22
C PRO A 286 -21.13 8.41 3.53
N GLY A 287 -21.10 7.37 2.72
CA GLY A 287 -20.08 6.33 2.80
C GLY A 287 -18.77 6.80 2.16
N PHE A 288 -17.79 5.89 2.12
CA PHE A 288 -16.53 6.15 1.43
C PHE A 288 -16.61 5.81 -0.05
N LYS A 289 -15.86 6.54 -0.88
CA LYS A 289 -15.68 6.20 -2.29
C LYS A 289 -14.96 4.85 -2.38
N GLU A 290 -15.42 3.98 -3.27
CA GLU A 290 -14.70 2.75 -3.58
C GLU A 290 -13.43 3.10 -4.33
N VAL A 291 -12.30 2.62 -3.84
CA VAL A 291 -11.00 2.84 -4.46
C VAL A 291 -10.73 1.67 -5.40
N GLN A 292 -10.34 1.98 -6.63
CA GLN A 292 -10.02 0.97 -7.62
C GLN A 292 -8.54 0.57 -7.52
N PRO A 293 -8.21 -0.73 -7.51
CA PRO A 293 -6.84 -1.17 -7.56
C PRO A 293 -6.14 -0.69 -8.82
N GLN A 294 -4.87 -0.37 -8.67
CA GLN A 294 -4.01 0.10 -9.76
C GLN A 294 -2.97 -0.95 -10.17
N VAL A 295 -2.61 -1.82 -9.23
CA VAL A 295 -1.57 -2.83 -9.39
C VAL A 295 -2.16 -4.20 -9.13
N PHE A 296 -1.81 -5.18 -9.96
CA PHE A 296 -2.33 -6.53 -9.85
C PHE A 296 -1.19 -7.55 -9.82
N ALA A 297 -1.26 -8.51 -8.91
CA ALA A 297 -0.36 -9.65 -8.85
C ALA A 297 -1.12 -10.94 -8.52
N GLY A 298 -0.61 -12.07 -8.97
CA GLY A 298 -1.10 -13.39 -8.57
C GLY A 298 -0.44 -13.81 -7.26
N LEU A 299 -1.23 -14.28 -6.31
CA LEU A 299 -0.78 -14.90 -5.06
C LEU A 299 -1.15 -16.39 -5.10
N PHE A 300 -0.14 -17.24 -5.01
CA PHE A 300 -0.29 -18.68 -5.08
C PHE A 300 0.32 -19.34 -3.84
N PRO A 301 -0.36 -20.27 -3.18
CA PRO A 301 0.25 -21.00 -2.08
C PRO A 301 1.33 -21.94 -2.61
N VAL A 302 2.43 -22.08 -1.86
CA VAL A 302 3.51 -23.02 -2.21
C VAL A 302 2.98 -24.45 -2.23
N GLU A 303 2.14 -24.81 -1.28
CA GLU A 303 1.48 -26.09 -1.20
C GLU A 303 0.02 -26.03 -1.70
N ALA A 304 -0.33 -26.83 -2.69
CA ALA A 304 -1.64 -26.81 -3.34
C ALA A 304 -2.83 -27.08 -2.37
N ASN A 305 -2.60 -27.77 -1.25
CA ASN A 305 -3.60 -28.03 -0.20
C ASN A 305 -3.93 -26.80 0.65
N GLN A 306 -3.15 -25.72 0.55
CA GLN A 306 -3.37 -24.45 1.30
C GLN A 306 -4.28 -23.46 0.56
N TYR A 307 -4.83 -23.80 -0.60
CA TYR A 307 -5.70 -22.90 -1.38
C TYR A 307 -6.91 -22.39 -0.57
N ASP A 308 -7.61 -23.28 0.14
CA ASP A 308 -8.76 -22.89 0.96
C ASP A 308 -8.33 -22.02 2.16
N ALA A 309 -7.19 -22.32 2.77
CA ALA A 309 -6.62 -21.51 3.84
C ALA A 309 -6.26 -20.09 3.35
N LEU A 310 -5.68 -19.98 2.16
CA LEU A 310 -5.38 -18.69 1.53
C LEU A 310 -6.66 -17.88 1.26
N ARG A 311 -7.72 -18.53 0.75
CA ARG A 311 -9.01 -17.86 0.55
C ARG A 311 -9.56 -17.29 1.85
N ASP A 312 -9.58 -18.09 2.92
CA ASP A 312 -10.10 -17.67 4.21
C ASP A 312 -9.24 -16.54 4.84
N SER A 313 -7.93 -16.57 4.61
CA SER A 313 -7.01 -15.50 5.03
C SER A 313 -7.26 -14.20 4.28
N LEU A 314 -7.45 -14.27 2.95
CA LEU A 314 -7.80 -13.12 2.12
C LEU A 314 -9.17 -12.52 2.50
N GLU A 315 -10.17 -13.36 2.84
CA GLU A 315 -11.47 -12.87 3.31
C GLU A 315 -11.34 -12.08 4.62
N LYS A 316 -10.56 -12.58 5.58
CA LYS A 316 -10.29 -11.90 6.86
C LYS A 316 -9.51 -10.60 6.65
N LEU A 317 -8.50 -10.65 5.79
CA LEU A 317 -7.67 -9.46 5.48
C LEU A 317 -8.49 -8.38 4.78
N LYS A 318 -9.37 -8.75 3.83
CA LYS A 318 -10.25 -7.82 3.12
C LYS A 318 -11.21 -7.06 4.04
N LEU A 319 -11.64 -7.65 5.15
CA LEU A 319 -12.45 -6.95 6.14
C LEU A 319 -11.70 -5.75 6.73
N ASN A 320 -10.41 -5.95 6.97
CA ASN A 320 -9.50 -4.97 7.55
C ASN A 320 -8.93 -4.01 6.48
N ASP A 321 -8.86 -4.44 5.24
CA ASP A 321 -8.31 -3.72 4.10
C ASP A 321 -9.32 -3.70 2.94
N ALA A 322 -10.18 -2.70 2.92
CA ALA A 322 -11.25 -2.60 1.92
C ALA A 322 -10.73 -2.27 0.51
N ALA A 323 -9.48 -1.87 0.36
CA ALA A 323 -8.85 -1.63 -0.94
C ALA A 323 -8.39 -2.94 -1.61
N LEU A 324 -8.17 -4.00 -0.81
CA LEU A 324 -7.78 -5.30 -1.35
C LEU A 324 -8.93 -5.92 -2.15
N MET A 325 -8.67 -6.17 -3.42
CA MET A 325 -9.55 -6.97 -4.28
C MET A 325 -8.88 -8.30 -4.61
N TYR A 326 -9.65 -9.37 -4.72
CA TYR A 326 -9.13 -10.67 -5.15
C TYR A 326 -10.18 -11.48 -5.89
N GLU A 327 -9.74 -12.25 -6.86
CA GLU A 327 -10.54 -13.21 -7.62
C GLU A 327 -9.75 -14.51 -7.81
N PRO A 328 -10.42 -15.67 -7.91
CA PRO A 328 -9.74 -16.92 -8.19
C PRO A 328 -8.95 -16.86 -9.50
N GLU A 329 -7.72 -17.37 -9.48
CA GLU A 329 -6.85 -17.47 -10.64
C GLU A 329 -6.26 -18.88 -10.75
N VAL A 330 -6.06 -19.34 -11.99
CA VAL A 330 -5.41 -20.61 -12.27
C VAL A 330 -4.23 -20.35 -13.19
N SER A 331 -3.04 -20.72 -12.72
CA SER A 331 -1.81 -20.72 -13.51
C SER A 331 -1.44 -22.14 -13.90
N GLN A 332 -1.00 -22.34 -15.15
CA GLN A 332 -0.50 -23.65 -15.61
C GLN A 332 0.78 -24.06 -14.87
N ALA A 333 1.58 -23.06 -14.45
CA ALA A 333 2.84 -23.29 -13.76
C ALA A 333 2.68 -23.42 -12.24
N LEU A 334 1.76 -22.64 -11.62
CA LEU A 334 1.65 -22.50 -10.17
C LEU A 334 0.38 -23.15 -9.58
N GLY A 335 -0.56 -23.60 -10.42
CA GLY A 335 -1.83 -24.19 -9.99
C GLY A 335 -2.89 -23.16 -9.60
N PHE A 336 -3.63 -23.44 -8.54
CA PHE A 336 -4.72 -22.58 -8.07
C PHE A 336 -4.22 -21.51 -7.10
N GLY A 337 -4.67 -20.28 -7.29
CA GLY A 337 -4.34 -19.13 -6.47
C GLY A 337 -5.37 -18.02 -6.65
N PHE A 338 -4.97 -16.79 -6.36
CA PHE A 338 -5.82 -15.62 -6.48
C PHE A 338 -5.10 -14.48 -7.21
N ARG A 339 -5.80 -13.85 -8.13
CA ARG A 339 -5.41 -12.57 -8.71
C ARG A 339 -5.84 -11.48 -7.74
N CYS A 340 -4.88 -10.75 -7.18
CA CYS A 340 -5.12 -9.71 -6.20
C CYS A 340 -4.84 -8.33 -6.79
N GLY A 341 -5.70 -7.37 -6.45
CA GLY A 341 -5.56 -5.97 -6.82
C GLY A 341 -5.18 -5.13 -5.62
N PHE A 342 -4.21 -4.23 -5.82
CA PHE A 342 -3.57 -3.39 -4.80
C PHE A 342 -3.55 -1.93 -5.25
N LEU A 343 -3.40 -1.01 -4.31
CA LEU A 343 -3.28 0.43 -4.60
C LEU A 343 -1.92 0.79 -5.18
N GLY A 344 -0.86 0.12 -4.72
CA GLY A 344 0.51 0.32 -5.17
C GLY A 344 1.39 -0.84 -4.78
N LEU A 345 2.70 -0.70 -5.02
CA LEU A 345 3.67 -1.76 -4.74
C LEU A 345 3.85 -1.99 -3.24
N LEU A 346 3.95 -0.92 -2.45
CA LEU A 346 4.08 -1.02 -0.99
C LEU A 346 2.86 -1.71 -0.37
N HIS A 347 1.65 -1.38 -0.86
CA HIS A 347 0.43 -2.05 -0.43
C HIS A 347 0.49 -3.57 -0.73
N MET A 348 0.95 -3.96 -1.92
CA MET A 348 1.14 -5.37 -2.30
C MET A 348 2.11 -6.10 -1.36
N GLU A 349 3.27 -5.50 -1.11
CA GLU A 349 4.28 -6.09 -0.22
C GLU A 349 3.75 -6.28 1.21
N ILE A 350 3.02 -5.30 1.72
CA ILE A 350 2.44 -5.36 3.07
C ILE A 350 1.35 -6.43 3.15
N VAL A 351 0.48 -6.54 2.15
CA VAL A 351 -0.54 -7.60 2.10
C VAL A 351 0.12 -8.98 2.07
N GLN A 352 1.16 -9.17 1.25
CA GLN A 352 1.92 -10.41 1.20
C GLN A 352 2.55 -10.73 2.58
N GLU A 353 3.27 -9.78 3.16
CA GLU A 353 3.95 -9.96 4.44
C GLU A 353 2.96 -10.23 5.59
N ARG A 354 1.78 -9.60 5.57
CA ARG A 354 0.70 -9.90 6.52
C ARG A 354 0.15 -11.31 6.35
N LEU A 355 -0.07 -11.78 5.12
CA LEU A 355 -0.50 -13.15 4.87
C LEU A 355 0.54 -14.17 5.37
N GLU A 356 1.83 -13.88 5.18
CA GLU A 356 2.92 -14.72 5.67
C GLU A 356 3.01 -14.74 7.20
N ARG A 357 2.96 -13.57 7.87
CA ARG A 357 3.19 -13.44 9.32
C ARG A 357 1.95 -13.68 10.18
N GLU A 358 0.79 -13.13 9.77
CA GLU A 358 -0.45 -13.22 10.56
C GLU A 358 -1.21 -14.52 10.33
N PHE A 359 -1.07 -15.12 9.13
CA PHE A 359 -1.83 -16.30 8.72
C PHE A 359 -0.97 -17.52 8.40
N ASP A 360 0.36 -17.44 8.59
CA ASP A 360 1.33 -18.54 8.38
C ASP A 360 1.22 -19.14 6.96
N MET A 361 1.13 -18.27 5.95
CA MET A 361 0.98 -18.66 4.55
C MET A 361 2.31 -18.53 3.81
N ASP A 362 2.80 -19.64 3.23
CA ASP A 362 3.93 -19.59 2.29
C ASP A 362 3.42 -19.30 0.88
N LEU A 363 3.81 -18.15 0.32
CA LEU A 363 3.25 -17.63 -0.93
C LEU A 363 4.27 -17.46 -2.04
N ILE A 364 3.85 -17.74 -3.26
CA ILE A 364 4.53 -17.33 -4.49
C ILE A 364 3.77 -16.14 -5.07
N THR A 365 4.45 -15.00 -5.19
CA THR A 365 3.89 -13.78 -5.77
C THR A 365 4.42 -13.61 -7.20
N THR A 366 3.51 -13.39 -8.16
CA THR A 366 3.91 -13.04 -9.53
C THR A 366 4.31 -11.57 -9.62
N ALA A 367 5.02 -11.21 -10.70
CA ALA A 367 5.36 -9.81 -10.95
C ALA A 367 4.10 -8.92 -11.00
N PRO A 368 4.13 -7.73 -10.36
CA PRO A 368 3.03 -6.80 -10.44
C PRO A 368 2.83 -6.27 -11.86
N THR A 369 1.59 -6.10 -12.23
CA THR A 369 1.17 -5.55 -13.52
C THR A 369 0.13 -4.45 -13.31
N VAL A 370 0.07 -3.52 -14.25
CA VAL A 370 -1.02 -2.53 -14.32
C VAL A 370 -2.14 -3.04 -15.22
N VAL A 371 -3.30 -2.41 -15.17
CA VAL A 371 -4.41 -2.71 -16.08
C VAL A 371 -4.16 -2.03 -17.42
N TYR A 372 -4.24 -2.80 -18.51
CA TYR A 372 -4.23 -2.28 -19.87
C TYR A 372 -5.62 -2.34 -20.46
N GLU A 373 -5.99 -1.36 -21.28
CA GLU A 373 -7.16 -1.45 -22.14
C GLU A 373 -6.74 -1.93 -23.53
N VAL A 374 -7.38 -2.97 -24.01
CA VAL A 374 -7.12 -3.53 -25.34
C VAL A 374 -8.34 -3.30 -26.22
N VAL A 375 -8.18 -2.51 -27.27
CA VAL A 375 -9.20 -2.28 -28.28
C VAL A 375 -9.08 -3.39 -29.32
N MET A 376 -10.14 -4.16 -29.47
CA MET A 376 -10.23 -5.26 -30.43
C MET A 376 -10.63 -4.74 -31.80
N GLY A 377 -10.31 -5.47 -32.89
CA GLY A 377 -10.67 -5.10 -34.25
C GLY A 377 -12.18 -5.01 -34.53
N ASP A 378 -13.05 -5.48 -33.63
CA ASP A 378 -14.50 -5.30 -33.65
C ASP A 378 -14.97 -4.06 -32.85
N GLY A 379 -14.04 -3.27 -32.31
CA GLY A 379 -14.31 -2.09 -31.51
C GLY A 379 -14.59 -2.38 -30.02
N THR A 380 -14.58 -3.63 -29.59
CA THR A 380 -14.75 -3.99 -28.17
C THR A 380 -13.52 -3.59 -27.37
N ILE A 381 -13.71 -2.99 -26.18
CA ILE A 381 -12.62 -2.68 -25.25
C ILE A 381 -12.65 -3.70 -24.12
N ILE A 382 -11.52 -4.35 -23.89
CA ILE A 382 -11.32 -5.30 -22.80
C ILE A 382 -10.21 -4.81 -21.86
N SER A 383 -10.42 -4.98 -20.57
CA SER A 383 -9.39 -4.71 -19.55
C SER A 383 -8.53 -5.94 -19.34
N VAL A 384 -7.22 -5.77 -19.41
CA VAL A 384 -6.22 -6.84 -19.24
C VAL A 384 -5.33 -6.50 -18.03
N ASP A 385 -5.55 -7.18 -16.94
CA ASP A 385 -4.81 -7.09 -15.69
C ASP A 385 -3.71 -8.16 -15.56
N ASN A 386 -3.77 -9.18 -16.40
CA ASN A 386 -2.84 -10.31 -16.43
C ASN A 386 -2.27 -10.50 -17.84
N PRO A 387 -0.94 -10.53 -18.01
CA PRO A 387 -0.32 -10.77 -19.30
C PRO A 387 -0.78 -12.07 -19.99
N SER A 388 -1.13 -13.12 -19.21
CA SER A 388 -1.62 -14.38 -19.77
C SER A 388 -2.99 -14.25 -20.45
N LYS A 389 -3.81 -13.27 -20.03
CA LYS A 389 -5.13 -12.96 -20.62
C LYS A 389 -5.05 -12.09 -21.88
N MET A 390 -3.84 -11.66 -22.30
CA MET A 390 -3.67 -10.82 -23.49
C MET A 390 -4.17 -11.57 -24.72
N PRO A 391 -5.08 -10.96 -25.53
CA PRO A 391 -5.58 -11.56 -26.76
C PRO A 391 -4.49 -11.81 -27.79
N ASP A 392 -4.83 -12.58 -28.84
CA ASP A 392 -3.95 -12.79 -29.97
C ASP A 392 -3.64 -11.44 -30.65
N PRO A 393 -2.38 -11.09 -30.90
CA PRO A 393 -1.98 -9.83 -31.52
C PRO A 393 -2.69 -9.52 -32.84
N SER A 394 -3.11 -10.55 -33.60
CA SER A 394 -3.82 -10.39 -34.87
C SER A 394 -5.25 -9.83 -34.70
N LYS A 395 -5.83 -9.88 -33.50
CA LYS A 395 -7.17 -9.38 -33.18
C LYS A 395 -7.17 -8.03 -32.50
N ILE A 396 -5.99 -7.54 -32.13
CA ILE A 396 -5.81 -6.27 -31.40
C ILE A 396 -5.66 -5.14 -32.41
N GLU A 397 -6.47 -4.10 -32.26
CA GLU A 397 -6.33 -2.85 -33.02
C GLU A 397 -5.38 -1.88 -32.29
N GLU A 398 -5.58 -1.69 -30.98
CA GLU A 398 -4.81 -0.75 -30.16
C GLU A 398 -4.69 -1.26 -28.74
N ILE A 399 -3.54 -1.00 -28.10
CA ILE A 399 -3.35 -1.21 -26.67
C ILE A 399 -3.16 0.15 -26.01
N ARG A 400 -3.87 0.37 -24.91
CA ARG A 400 -3.76 1.58 -24.10
C ARG A 400 -3.18 1.26 -22.75
N GLU A 401 -2.20 2.05 -22.34
CA GLU A 401 -1.59 1.97 -21.01
C GLU A 401 -2.11 3.08 -20.09
N PRO A 402 -2.19 2.84 -18.78
CA PRO A 402 -2.58 3.87 -17.81
C PRO A 402 -1.46 4.89 -17.67
N ILE A 403 -1.83 6.17 -17.84
CA ILE A 403 -0.96 7.33 -17.61
C ILE A 403 -1.34 7.98 -16.30
N VAL A 404 -0.35 8.35 -15.53
CA VAL A 404 -0.50 9.08 -14.28
C VAL A 404 0.19 10.44 -14.35
N THR A 405 -0.38 11.40 -13.64
CA THR A 405 0.29 12.68 -13.34
C THR A 405 1.12 12.48 -12.08
N VAL A 406 2.42 12.73 -12.17
CA VAL A 406 3.38 12.58 -11.07
C VAL A 406 3.86 13.95 -10.64
N ASN A 407 3.72 14.28 -9.37
CA ASN A 407 4.29 15.45 -8.74
C ASN A 407 5.52 15.04 -7.91
N LEU A 408 6.65 15.64 -8.21
CA LEU A 408 7.94 15.37 -7.57
C LEU A 408 8.40 16.62 -6.84
N TYR A 409 8.77 16.50 -5.58
CA TYR A 409 9.28 17.58 -4.76
C TYR A 409 10.70 17.25 -4.33
N MET A 410 11.64 18.17 -4.51
CA MET A 410 13.06 17.95 -4.22
C MET A 410 13.84 19.25 -4.09
N PRO A 411 14.99 19.25 -3.37
CA PRO A 411 15.95 20.36 -3.44
C PRO A 411 16.51 20.55 -4.85
N GLN A 412 16.83 21.80 -5.19
CA GLN A 412 17.29 22.22 -6.53
C GLN A 412 18.50 21.41 -7.04
N GLU A 413 19.39 20.96 -6.16
CA GLU A 413 20.59 20.18 -6.52
C GLU A 413 20.30 18.83 -7.19
N TYR A 414 19.12 18.23 -6.95
CA TYR A 414 18.74 16.92 -7.49
C TYR A 414 17.89 17.00 -8.76
N VAL A 415 17.46 18.20 -9.18
CA VAL A 415 16.55 18.40 -10.33
C VAL A 415 17.09 17.73 -11.61
N GLY A 416 18.36 17.95 -11.93
CA GLY A 416 18.95 17.40 -13.16
C GLY A 416 18.99 15.86 -13.20
N SER A 417 19.33 15.24 -12.07
CA SER A 417 19.36 13.77 -11.97
C SER A 417 17.95 13.16 -12.01
N VAL A 418 16.97 13.82 -11.38
CA VAL A 418 15.56 13.36 -11.40
C VAL A 418 14.93 13.56 -12.78
N ILE A 419 15.20 14.66 -13.49
CA ILE A 419 14.78 14.84 -14.90
C ILE A 419 15.31 13.69 -15.77
N THR A 420 16.59 13.32 -15.60
CA THR A 420 17.18 12.20 -16.33
C THR A 420 16.47 10.89 -16.03
N LEU A 421 16.15 10.63 -14.77
CA LEU A 421 15.40 9.46 -14.35
C LEU A 421 14.00 9.44 -14.99
N CYS A 422 13.23 10.52 -14.89
CA CYS A 422 11.88 10.62 -15.47
C CYS A 422 11.89 10.41 -17.00
N THR A 423 12.88 11.00 -17.68
CA THR A 423 13.04 10.85 -19.15
C THR A 423 13.33 9.40 -19.52
N SER A 424 14.18 8.70 -18.75
CA SER A 424 14.49 7.28 -18.98
C SER A 424 13.24 6.38 -18.82
N LYS A 425 12.27 6.83 -18.03
CA LYS A 425 11.00 6.15 -17.74
C LYS A 425 9.83 6.68 -18.60
N ARG A 426 10.13 7.20 -19.78
CA ARG A 426 9.15 7.73 -20.75
C ARG A 426 8.29 8.89 -20.22
N GLY A 427 8.80 9.60 -19.20
CA GLY A 427 8.09 10.74 -18.62
C GLY A 427 8.07 11.95 -19.55
N LEU A 428 6.89 12.58 -19.64
CA LEU A 428 6.68 13.85 -20.34
C LEU A 428 6.57 14.96 -19.28
N GLN A 429 7.53 15.90 -19.26
CA GLN A 429 7.49 17.03 -18.34
C GLN A 429 6.37 17.99 -18.74
N LEU A 430 5.49 18.30 -17.77
CA LEU A 430 4.42 19.27 -17.93
C LEU A 430 4.82 20.64 -17.37
N ASP A 431 5.40 20.63 -16.16
CA ASP A 431 5.67 21.86 -15.43
C ASP A 431 6.89 21.74 -14.51
N MET A 432 7.49 22.90 -14.17
CA MET A 432 8.58 23.00 -13.21
C MET A 432 8.47 24.32 -12.45
N ASN A 433 8.17 24.25 -11.16
CA ASN A 433 8.00 25.41 -10.30
C ASN A 433 9.03 25.43 -9.18
N TYR A 434 9.56 26.61 -8.90
CA TYR A 434 10.50 26.84 -7.82
C TYR A 434 9.77 27.48 -6.62
N HIS A 435 9.88 26.83 -5.46
CA HIS A 435 9.33 27.30 -4.19
C HIS A 435 10.47 27.40 -3.17
N GLY A 436 11.06 28.58 -3.06
CA GLY A 436 12.23 28.78 -2.21
C GLY A 436 13.41 27.85 -2.58
N ARG A 437 13.74 26.90 -1.69
CA ARG A 437 14.80 25.90 -1.91
C ARG A 437 14.29 24.62 -2.56
N GLN A 438 12.98 24.41 -2.58
CA GLN A 438 12.32 23.24 -3.15
C GLN A 438 11.91 23.50 -4.61
N VAL A 439 11.93 22.44 -5.39
CA VAL A 439 11.45 22.45 -6.78
C VAL A 439 10.37 21.40 -6.93
N LYS A 440 9.22 21.82 -7.48
CA LYS A 440 8.17 20.94 -7.89
C LYS A 440 8.30 20.64 -9.38
N LEU A 441 8.43 19.37 -9.73
CA LEU A 441 8.34 18.88 -11.11
C LEU A 441 7.02 18.14 -11.31
N THR A 442 6.31 18.44 -12.38
CA THR A 442 5.09 17.71 -12.74
C THR A 442 5.32 16.98 -14.07
N TYR A 443 5.10 15.68 -14.07
CA TYR A 443 5.27 14.79 -15.21
C TYR A 443 4.00 14.00 -15.50
N GLU A 444 3.78 13.67 -16.77
CA GLU A 444 2.96 12.52 -17.16
C GLU A 444 3.86 11.32 -17.40
N MET A 445 3.52 10.20 -16.78
CA MET A 445 4.32 8.98 -16.87
C MET A 445 3.42 7.75 -17.03
N PRO A 446 3.87 6.74 -17.79
CA PRO A 446 3.18 5.45 -17.79
C PRO A 446 3.27 4.81 -16.40
N MET A 447 2.15 4.37 -15.86
CA MET A 447 2.11 3.79 -14.52
C MET A 447 2.96 2.52 -14.41
N ALA A 448 3.07 1.73 -15.49
CA ALA A 448 3.92 0.54 -15.55
C ALA A 448 5.40 0.82 -15.29
N GLU A 449 5.87 2.04 -15.60
CA GLU A 449 7.27 2.43 -15.36
C GLU A 449 7.51 2.89 -13.92
N ILE A 450 6.43 3.26 -13.19
CA ILE A 450 6.49 3.70 -11.79
C ILE A 450 6.45 2.50 -10.85
N VAL A 451 5.53 1.57 -11.12
CA VAL A 451 5.21 0.45 -10.22
C VAL A 451 6.41 -0.46 -9.94
N LEU A 452 7.38 -0.58 -10.84
CA LEU A 452 8.46 -1.56 -10.69
C LEU A 452 9.58 -1.09 -9.77
N ASP A 453 10.24 0.02 -10.09
CA ASP A 453 11.48 0.43 -9.43
C ASP A 453 11.66 1.96 -9.31
N PHE A 454 10.70 2.74 -9.79
CA PHE A 454 10.87 4.19 -9.89
C PHE A 454 11.05 4.86 -8.53
N PHE A 455 10.30 4.46 -7.51
CA PHE A 455 10.38 5.04 -6.17
C PHE A 455 11.75 4.83 -5.54
N ASP A 456 12.29 3.61 -5.61
CA ASP A 456 13.60 3.27 -5.07
C ASP A 456 14.71 4.02 -5.79
N ARG A 457 14.60 4.14 -7.11
CA ARG A 457 15.53 4.93 -7.92
C ARG A 457 15.45 6.42 -7.62
N LEU A 458 14.25 6.94 -7.43
CA LEU A 458 14.05 8.33 -7.03
C LEU A 458 14.75 8.61 -5.71
N LYS A 459 14.52 7.76 -4.70
CA LYS A 459 15.16 7.87 -3.38
C LYS A 459 16.68 7.76 -3.47
N SER A 460 17.20 6.78 -4.20
CA SER A 460 18.66 6.61 -4.35
C SER A 460 19.31 7.76 -5.10
N THR A 461 18.69 8.24 -6.20
CA THR A 461 19.19 9.34 -7.02
C THR A 461 19.20 10.67 -6.27
N SER A 462 18.23 10.89 -5.41
CA SER A 462 18.09 12.10 -4.59
C SER A 462 18.66 11.97 -3.17
N ARG A 463 19.33 10.87 -2.84
CA ARG A 463 19.82 10.56 -1.48
C ARG A 463 18.71 10.63 -0.41
N GLY A 464 17.49 10.27 -0.78
CA GLY A 464 16.33 10.30 0.09
C GLY A 464 15.55 11.62 0.14
N TYR A 465 16.06 12.68 -0.49
CA TYR A 465 15.44 14.01 -0.41
C TYR A 465 14.27 14.24 -1.37
N ALA A 466 14.10 13.43 -2.42
CA ALA A 466 12.97 13.59 -3.30
C ALA A 466 11.77 12.79 -2.80
N SER A 467 10.61 13.42 -2.84
CA SER A 467 9.31 12.78 -2.61
C SER A 467 8.44 12.84 -3.86
N MET A 468 7.50 11.93 -3.95
CA MET A 468 6.56 11.88 -5.06
C MET A 468 5.15 11.57 -4.59
N ASP A 469 4.21 12.09 -5.36
CA ASP A 469 2.80 11.73 -5.34
C ASP A 469 2.33 11.52 -6.77
N TYR A 470 1.35 10.66 -7.00
CA TYR A 470 0.83 10.41 -8.33
C TYR A 470 -0.68 10.18 -8.32
N GLU A 471 -1.31 10.59 -9.42
CA GLU A 471 -2.74 10.44 -9.63
C GLU A 471 -3.02 9.89 -11.02
N PHE A 472 -3.97 8.94 -11.12
CA PHE A 472 -4.40 8.42 -12.41
C PHE A 472 -5.01 9.54 -13.27
N LYS A 473 -4.57 9.62 -14.52
CA LYS A 473 -5.06 10.63 -15.48
C LYS A 473 -5.98 10.03 -16.54
N GLU A 474 -5.46 9.13 -17.35
CA GLU A 474 -6.16 8.57 -18.50
C GLU A 474 -5.51 7.29 -19.01
N TYR A 475 -6.21 6.57 -19.89
CA TYR A 475 -5.61 5.55 -20.72
C TYR A 475 -5.16 6.14 -22.05
N ARG A 476 -3.93 5.83 -22.50
CA ARG A 476 -3.31 6.36 -23.72
C ARG A 476 -2.74 5.23 -24.57
N ALA A 477 -2.94 5.32 -25.89
CA ALA A 477 -2.38 4.38 -26.86
C ALA A 477 -0.85 4.27 -26.72
N ALA A 478 -0.35 3.04 -26.67
CA ALA A 478 1.07 2.76 -26.50
C ALA A 478 1.50 1.51 -27.28
N ASP A 479 2.74 1.54 -27.79
CA ASP A 479 3.34 0.38 -28.45
C ASP A 479 3.93 -0.59 -27.43
N VAL A 480 3.07 -1.25 -26.68
CA VAL A 480 3.44 -2.28 -25.71
C VAL A 480 3.26 -3.67 -26.29
N VAL A 481 4.11 -4.59 -25.85
CA VAL A 481 4.11 -5.98 -26.31
C VAL A 481 4.20 -6.93 -25.15
N LYS A 482 3.58 -8.10 -25.31
CA LYS A 482 3.74 -9.22 -24.38
C LYS A 482 5.05 -9.94 -24.67
N VAL A 483 5.86 -10.12 -23.64
CA VAL A 483 7.06 -10.98 -23.66
C VAL A 483 6.76 -12.25 -22.88
N ASP A 484 6.72 -13.38 -23.57
CA ASP A 484 6.58 -14.70 -22.96
C ASP A 484 7.94 -15.26 -22.56
N MET A 485 8.02 -15.85 -21.38
CA MET A 485 9.19 -16.60 -20.94
C MET A 485 8.98 -18.10 -21.18
N LEU A 486 9.94 -18.74 -21.85
CA LEU A 486 9.90 -20.17 -22.14
C LEU A 486 11.05 -20.87 -21.43
N ILE A 487 10.73 -21.95 -20.73
CA ILE A 487 11.71 -22.84 -20.09
C ILE A 487 11.61 -24.19 -20.77
N ASN A 488 12.70 -24.62 -21.38
CA ASN A 488 12.74 -25.83 -22.22
C ASN A 488 11.67 -25.85 -23.34
N SER A 489 11.36 -24.69 -23.90
CA SER A 489 10.36 -24.46 -24.95
C SER A 489 8.90 -24.50 -24.47
N GLU A 490 8.65 -24.65 -23.18
CA GLU A 490 7.33 -24.53 -22.58
C GLU A 490 7.13 -23.12 -22.03
N LYS A 491 6.00 -22.50 -22.34
CA LYS A 491 5.67 -21.17 -21.84
C LYS A 491 5.32 -21.25 -20.35
N VAL A 492 5.86 -20.32 -19.57
CA VAL A 492 5.54 -20.15 -18.15
C VAL A 492 4.70 -18.88 -18.03
N ASP A 493 3.40 -19.06 -17.89
CA ASP A 493 2.41 -17.98 -17.86
C ASP A 493 2.66 -16.96 -16.74
N ALA A 494 3.05 -17.44 -15.57
CA ALA A 494 3.36 -16.60 -14.40
C ALA A 494 4.59 -15.69 -14.57
N LEU A 495 5.41 -15.90 -15.61
CA LEU A 495 6.62 -15.12 -15.92
C LEU A 495 6.43 -14.20 -17.14
N ALA A 496 5.23 -14.16 -17.74
CA ALA A 496 4.93 -13.27 -18.84
C ALA A 496 4.84 -11.82 -18.37
N ILE A 497 5.39 -10.90 -19.17
CA ILE A 497 5.36 -9.46 -18.87
C ILE A 497 4.84 -8.65 -20.07
N ILE A 498 4.26 -7.49 -19.78
CA ILE A 498 3.90 -6.50 -20.81
C ILE A 498 4.87 -5.35 -20.67
N VAL A 499 5.55 -5.00 -21.77
CA VAL A 499 6.59 -3.95 -21.77
C VAL A 499 6.48 -3.14 -23.06
N HIS A 500 6.96 -1.89 -23.02
CA HIS A 500 7.07 -1.08 -24.23
C HIS A 500 8.03 -1.74 -25.22
N ARG A 501 7.68 -1.74 -26.53
CA ARG A 501 8.42 -2.45 -27.59
C ARG A 501 9.90 -2.05 -27.64
N SER A 502 10.22 -0.76 -27.45
CA SER A 502 11.61 -0.29 -27.45
C SER A 502 12.48 -0.98 -26.39
N ASN A 503 11.90 -1.34 -25.23
CA ASN A 503 12.60 -1.94 -24.10
C ASN A 503 12.47 -3.47 -24.05
N SER A 504 11.67 -4.07 -24.95
CA SER A 504 11.33 -5.49 -24.90
C SER A 504 12.54 -6.42 -25.01
N HIS A 505 13.48 -6.11 -25.90
CA HIS A 505 14.72 -6.90 -26.08
C HIS A 505 15.62 -6.81 -24.87
N TYR A 506 15.76 -5.61 -24.29
CA TYR A 506 16.59 -5.40 -23.11
C TYR A 506 16.00 -6.12 -21.89
N ARG A 507 14.72 -5.88 -21.59
CA ARG A 507 14.01 -6.52 -20.48
C ARG A 507 13.98 -8.04 -20.63
N GLY A 508 13.65 -8.56 -21.80
CA GLY A 508 13.63 -10.01 -22.05
C GLY A 508 14.99 -10.67 -21.86
N ARG A 509 16.09 -10.01 -22.26
CA ARG A 509 17.46 -10.50 -22.03
C ARG A 509 17.81 -10.47 -20.55
N ALA A 510 17.50 -9.39 -19.85
CA ALA A 510 17.85 -9.20 -18.46
C ALA A 510 17.10 -10.19 -17.55
N VAL A 511 15.81 -10.41 -17.79
CA VAL A 511 15.02 -11.44 -17.09
C VAL A 511 15.59 -12.86 -17.35
N ALA A 512 15.89 -13.19 -18.62
CA ALA A 512 16.47 -14.50 -18.96
C ALA A 512 17.84 -14.72 -18.29
N ALA A 513 18.69 -13.69 -18.21
CA ALA A 513 19.97 -13.74 -17.54
C ALA A 513 19.82 -13.94 -16.02
N LYS A 514 18.91 -13.21 -15.39
CA LYS A 514 18.63 -13.33 -13.95
C LYS A 514 18.07 -14.73 -13.62
N MET A 515 17.15 -15.23 -14.42
CA MET A 515 16.62 -16.59 -14.26
C MET A 515 17.71 -17.67 -14.41
N ARG A 516 18.69 -17.47 -15.31
CA ARG A 516 19.83 -18.39 -15.42
C ARG A 516 20.64 -18.46 -14.12
N GLU A 517 20.73 -17.38 -13.37
CA GLU A 517 21.44 -17.34 -12.08
C GLU A 517 20.65 -18.07 -10.99
N LEU A 518 19.32 -17.91 -10.97
CA LEU A 518 18.43 -18.44 -9.94
C LEU A 518 18.06 -19.92 -10.16
N ILE A 519 17.86 -20.34 -11.41
CA ILE A 519 17.48 -21.74 -11.68
C ILE A 519 18.69 -22.66 -11.42
N PRO A 520 18.56 -23.63 -10.50
CA PRO A 520 19.65 -24.53 -10.14
C PRO A 520 20.01 -25.44 -11.32
N ARG A 521 21.29 -25.85 -11.38
CA ARG A 521 21.75 -26.85 -12.38
C ARG A 521 21.06 -28.16 -12.14
N GLN A 522 20.42 -28.68 -13.17
CA GLN A 522 19.75 -29.99 -13.18
C GLN A 522 20.54 -31.04 -13.96
N MET A 523 20.01 -32.26 -14.06
CA MET A 523 20.67 -33.37 -14.76
C MET A 523 20.70 -33.21 -16.29
N PHE A 524 19.99 -32.17 -16.81
CA PHE A 524 19.94 -31.81 -18.24
C PHE A 524 20.12 -30.28 -18.40
N ASP A 525 20.43 -29.85 -19.61
CA ASP A 525 20.58 -28.43 -19.91
C ASP A 525 19.19 -27.78 -19.99
N VAL A 526 18.98 -26.70 -19.22
CA VAL A 526 17.73 -25.92 -19.21
C VAL A 526 17.91 -24.72 -20.12
N ALA A 527 17.09 -24.63 -21.17
CA ALA A 527 17.04 -23.47 -22.05
C ALA A 527 16.00 -22.46 -21.50
N ILE A 528 16.42 -21.22 -21.29
CA ILE A 528 15.57 -20.11 -20.88
C ILE A 528 15.49 -19.16 -22.08
N GLN A 529 14.28 -18.82 -22.53
CA GLN A 529 14.08 -18.00 -23.72
C GLN A 529 13.03 -16.94 -23.42
N ALA A 530 13.27 -15.72 -23.91
CA ALA A 530 12.26 -14.68 -23.98
C ALA A 530 11.77 -14.57 -25.42
N ALA A 531 10.47 -14.46 -25.63
CA ALA A 531 9.86 -14.42 -26.96
C ALA A 531 8.73 -13.39 -27.04
N ILE A 532 8.60 -12.76 -28.21
CA ILE A 532 7.44 -11.93 -28.59
C ILE A 532 6.68 -12.70 -29.67
N GLY A 533 5.50 -13.22 -29.32
CA GLY A 533 4.76 -14.11 -30.20
C GLY A 533 5.56 -15.38 -30.53
N ALA A 534 5.93 -15.57 -31.80
CA ALA A 534 6.76 -16.68 -32.27
C ALA A 534 8.27 -16.36 -32.29
N ASN A 535 8.66 -15.10 -32.15
CA ASN A 535 10.04 -14.67 -32.30
C ASN A 535 10.79 -14.70 -30.96
N ILE A 536 11.85 -15.51 -30.89
CA ILE A 536 12.76 -15.56 -29.73
C ILE A 536 13.67 -14.34 -29.78
N ILE A 537 13.59 -13.48 -28.75
CA ILE A 537 14.39 -12.25 -28.62
C ILE A 537 15.64 -12.43 -27.75
N SER A 538 15.63 -13.42 -26.86
CA SER A 538 16.78 -13.74 -26.00
C SER A 538 16.81 -15.22 -25.66
N ARG A 539 18.02 -15.77 -25.45
CA ARG A 539 18.21 -17.15 -25.03
C ARG A 539 19.40 -17.27 -24.09
N GLU A 540 19.16 -17.89 -22.95
CA GLU A 540 20.15 -18.28 -21.97
C GLU A 540 20.08 -19.78 -21.71
N ASN A 541 21.15 -20.39 -21.19
CA ASN A 541 21.19 -21.81 -20.89
C ASN A 541 21.82 -22.06 -19.52
N VAL A 542 21.14 -22.83 -18.68
CA VAL A 542 21.70 -23.43 -17.45
C VAL A 542 22.31 -24.78 -17.82
N LYS A 543 23.63 -24.87 -17.70
CA LYS A 543 24.35 -26.11 -18.06
C LYS A 543 24.03 -27.23 -17.06
N ALA A 544 23.78 -28.44 -17.56
CA ALA A 544 23.54 -29.63 -16.74
C ALA A 544 24.69 -29.91 -15.78
N LEU A 545 24.35 -30.54 -14.65
CA LEU A 545 25.35 -31.17 -13.79
C LEU A 545 26.15 -32.23 -14.60
N ARG A 546 27.47 -32.10 -14.62
CA ARG A 546 28.36 -33.04 -15.33
C ARG A 546 28.99 -33.98 -14.33
N LYS A 547 28.64 -35.25 -14.42
CA LYS A 547 29.45 -36.31 -13.82
C LYS A 547 30.68 -36.50 -14.70
N ASN A 548 31.89 -36.44 -14.14
CA ASN A 548 33.11 -36.72 -14.89
C ASN A 548 33.19 -38.22 -15.22
N VAL A 549 32.55 -38.63 -16.32
CA VAL A 549 32.54 -40.03 -16.77
C VAL A 549 33.88 -40.50 -17.30
N LEU A 550 34.82 -39.54 -17.55
CA LEU A 550 36.17 -39.84 -18.05
C LEU A 550 37.19 -40.01 -16.92
N ALA A 551 36.87 -39.68 -15.68
CA ALA A 551 37.78 -39.72 -14.53
C ALA A 551 38.35 -41.16 -14.29
N LYS A 552 37.63 -42.21 -14.70
CA LYS A 552 38.04 -43.60 -14.57
C LYS A 552 38.64 -44.19 -15.87
N CYS A 553 38.85 -43.35 -16.91
CA CYS A 553 39.45 -43.81 -18.16
C CYS A 553 40.96 -43.59 -18.10
N TYR A 554 41.70 -44.60 -17.70
CA TYR A 554 43.16 -44.65 -17.78
C TYR A 554 43.59 -44.97 -19.24
N GLY A 555 44.50 -44.16 -19.79
CA GLY A 555 45.10 -44.39 -21.11
C GLY A 555 44.38 -43.77 -22.31
N GLY A 556 45.00 -43.81 -23.48
CA GLY A 556 44.64 -43.08 -24.69
C GLY A 556 43.48 -43.63 -25.53
N ASP A 557 42.58 -44.48 -24.97
CA ASP A 557 41.43 -45.01 -25.72
C ASP A 557 40.39 -43.95 -26.05
N ILE A 558 40.60 -43.29 -27.19
CA ILE A 558 39.74 -42.23 -27.73
C ILE A 558 38.33 -42.76 -28.05
N SER A 559 38.23 -44.00 -28.53
CA SER A 559 36.95 -44.63 -28.90
C SER A 559 36.04 -44.84 -27.69
N ARG A 560 36.60 -45.28 -26.57
CA ARG A 560 35.88 -45.49 -25.31
C ARG A 560 35.45 -44.17 -24.70
N LYS A 561 36.31 -43.13 -24.73
CA LYS A 561 35.97 -41.78 -24.28
C LYS A 561 34.81 -41.18 -25.08
N ARG A 562 34.84 -41.33 -26.40
CA ARG A 562 33.78 -40.86 -27.30
C ARG A 562 32.45 -41.57 -27.04
N LYS A 563 32.46 -42.90 -26.89
CA LYS A 563 31.28 -43.71 -26.60
C LYS A 563 30.63 -43.37 -25.25
N LEU A 564 31.44 -43.10 -24.22
CA LEU A 564 30.95 -42.67 -22.89
C LEU A 564 30.33 -41.28 -22.95
N LEU A 565 30.90 -40.34 -23.69
CA LEU A 565 30.34 -38.99 -23.89
C LEU A 565 29.03 -39.02 -24.70
N GLU A 566 28.96 -39.87 -25.75
CA GLU A 566 27.73 -40.06 -26.52
C GLU A 566 26.61 -40.69 -25.68
N LYS A 567 26.94 -41.69 -24.83
CA LYS A 567 25.98 -42.29 -23.90
C LYS A 567 25.50 -41.31 -22.85
N GLN A 568 26.36 -40.43 -22.34
CA GLN A 568 26.00 -39.36 -21.43
C GLN A 568 25.06 -38.32 -22.11
N LYS A 569 25.37 -37.95 -23.37
CA LYS A 569 24.55 -37.04 -24.17
C LYS A 569 23.16 -37.64 -24.47
N ALA A 570 23.09 -38.92 -24.81
CA ALA A 570 21.82 -39.62 -25.03
C ALA A 570 20.97 -39.72 -23.73
N GLY A 571 21.63 -40.01 -22.59
CA GLY A 571 20.98 -40.03 -21.27
C GLY A 571 20.39 -38.71 -20.89
N LYS A 572 21.12 -37.60 -21.10
CA LYS A 572 20.63 -36.25 -20.86
C LYS A 572 19.44 -35.88 -21.74
N LYS A 573 19.45 -36.27 -23.01
CA LYS A 573 18.32 -36.04 -23.94
C LYS A 573 17.05 -36.76 -23.48
N ARG A 574 17.18 -37.99 -22.95
CA ARG A 574 16.03 -38.73 -22.38
C ARG A 574 15.50 -38.06 -21.09
N MET A 575 16.40 -37.64 -20.19
CA MET A 575 16.00 -36.95 -18.96
C MET A 575 15.29 -35.63 -19.23
N LYS A 576 15.71 -34.89 -20.27
CA LYS A 576 15.02 -33.66 -20.69
C LYS A 576 13.59 -33.91 -21.19
N GLN A 577 13.28 -35.08 -21.74
CA GLN A 577 11.94 -35.45 -22.22
C GLN A 577 10.99 -35.89 -21.11
N VAL A 578 11.50 -36.26 -19.94
CA VAL A 578 10.72 -36.84 -18.83
C VAL A 578 10.73 -35.97 -17.59
N GLY A 579 11.74 -35.07 -17.43
CA GLY A 579 11.90 -34.25 -16.25
C GLY A 579 11.23 -32.88 -16.40
N SER A 580 10.37 -32.50 -15.46
CA SER A 580 9.94 -31.13 -15.24
C SER A 580 11.10 -30.29 -14.71
N VAL A 581 11.17 -29.01 -15.11
CA VAL A 581 12.16 -28.07 -14.57
C VAL A 581 11.62 -27.53 -13.25
N GLU A 582 12.39 -27.73 -12.19
CA GLU A 582 12.09 -27.11 -10.90
C GLU A 582 12.49 -25.62 -10.97
N ILE A 583 11.51 -24.75 -10.84
CA ILE A 583 11.68 -23.28 -10.84
C ILE A 583 11.57 -22.82 -9.40
N PRO A 584 12.63 -22.24 -8.80
CA PRO A 584 12.56 -21.74 -7.43
C PRO A 584 11.68 -20.50 -7.35
N GLN A 585 11.13 -20.25 -6.17
CA GLN A 585 10.21 -19.13 -5.90
C GLN A 585 10.83 -17.77 -6.27
N GLU A 586 12.09 -17.57 -5.97
CA GLU A 586 12.83 -16.34 -6.26
C GLU A 586 12.88 -16.01 -7.76
N ALA A 587 12.73 -17.03 -8.63
CA ALA A 587 12.72 -16.80 -10.07
C ALA A 587 11.46 -16.04 -10.55
N PHE A 588 10.34 -16.15 -9.85
CA PHE A 588 9.11 -15.43 -10.17
C PHE A 588 9.22 -13.94 -9.81
N LEU A 589 9.98 -13.60 -8.77
CA LEU A 589 10.30 -12.24 -8.38
C LEU A 589 11.49 -11.65 -9.14
N ALA A 590 12.22 -12.47 -9.91
CA ALA A 590 13.39 -12.04 -10.67
C ALA A 590 13.11 -10.88 -11.64
N ILE A 591 11.85 -10.76 -12.10
CA ILE A 591 11.39 -9.70 -13.01
C ILE A 591 11.50 -8.33 -12.34
N LEU A 592 11.27 -8.26 -11.01
CA LEU A 592 11.37 -7.03 -10.22
C LEU A 592 12.81 -6.58 -9.98
N GLN A 593 13.76 -7.53 -9.98
CA GLN A 593 15.16 -7.29 -9.64
C GLN A 593 16.06 -7.02 -10.87
N VAL A 594 15.46 -6.75 -12.00
CA VAL A 594 16.21 -6.46 -13.23
C VAL A 594 16.59 -4.99 -13.26
N ASP A 595 17.86 -4.68 -12.98
CA ASP A 595 18.43 -3.35 -13.12
C ASP A 595 18.41 -2.91 -14.58
N GLU A 596 17.84 -1.75 -14.84
CA GLU A 596 18.04 -1.02 -16.10
C GLU A 596 19.39 -0.31 -16.04
N LYS A 597 20.38 -0.77 -16.81
CA LYS A 597 21.66 -0.08 -16.97
C LYS A 597 21.53 1.06 -17.96
#